data_6c51538ba00682154323ba59ed4fa1dd
#
_entry.id   6c51538ba00682154323ba59ed4fa1dd
#
_cell.length_a   1.000
_cell.length_b   1.000
_cell.length_c   1.000
_cell.angle_alpha   90.00
_cell.angle_beta   90.00
_cell.angle_gamma   90.00
#
_symmetry.space_group_name_H-M   'P 1'
#
loop_
_entity.id
_entity.type
_entity.pdbx_description
1 polymer ?
#
loop_
_entity_poly.entity_id
_entity_poly.type
_entity_poly.pdbx_seq_one_letter_code
_entity_poly.pdbx_strand_id
1 'polypeptide(L)'
;IIYKAKPEDVKLIMVDPKVVELSVYNGIPHLMIPVVTDPKKAAGALNWAVAEMNRRYQLFAEYNVRDLKGYNDKVENIKDIDDPNKAQKLPQIVIIVDELADLMMVAPGEVEEAICRLAQLARAAGLHLVLATQRPSVNVITGLIKANMPSRIAFSVSSGVDSRTIIDMNGAEKLLGKGDMLFYPAGYQKPVRVQGAFVSDKEVQAVVDFLKENSGGAAYSEEIQKQVNSN
;
A
#
# COMPACT_ATOMS: atom_id res chain seq x y z
N ILE A 1 4.37 -9.00 5.67
CA ILE A 1 3.54 -9.47 4.54
C ILE A 1 4.27 -10.56 3.78
N ILE A 2 5.37 -10.26 3.14
CA ILE A 2 6.11 -11.18 2.25
C ILE A 2 6.61 -12.47 2.93
N TYR A 3 6.76 -12.47 4.25
CA TYR A 3 7.14 -13.65 5.02
C TYR A 3 6.00 -14.67 5.14
N LYS A 4 4.75 -14.22 5.14
CA LYS A 4 3.57 -15.08 5.40
C LYS A 4 2.63 -15.24 4.21
N ALA A 5 2.59 -14.27 3.31
CA ALA A 5 1.66 -14.27 2.19
C ALA A 5 2.34 -14.78 0.91
N LYS A 6 1.65 -15.62 0.18
CA LYS A 6 2.10 -16.09 -1.13
C LYS A 6 1.91 -14.99 -2.19
N PRO A 7 2.76 -14.94 -3.24
CA PRO A 7 2.63 -13.93 -4.29
C PRO A 7 1.34 -14.02 -5.10
N GLU A 8 0.68 -15.16 -5.16
CA GLU A 8 -0.64 -15.31 -5.77
C GLU A 8 -1.78 -14.74 -4.91
N ASP A 9 -1.58 -14.58 -3.61
CA ASP A 9 -2.58 -14.06 -2.67
C ASP A 9 -2.42 -12.56 -2.40
N VAL A 10 -1.17 -12.07 -2.42
CA VAL A 10 -0.85 -10.65 -2.14
C VAL A 10 0.20 -10.15 -3.13
N LYS A 11 -0.12 -9.08 -3.81
CA LYS A 11 0.80 -8.32 -4.66
C LYS A 11 1.10 -6.96 -4.05
N LEU A 12 2.26 -6.42 -4.40
CA LEU A 12 2.76 -5.17 -3.87
C LEU A 12 3.09 -4.18 -4.98
N ILE A 13 2.78 -2.91 -4.72
CA ILE A 13 3.33 -1.76 -5.43
C ILE A 13 4.05 -0.92 -4.38
N MET A 14 5.32 -0.64 -4.60
CA MET A 14 6.14 0.13 -3.68
C MET A 14 6.62 1.42 -4.34
N VAL A 15 6.53 2.51 -3.61
CA VAL A 15 6.97 3.84 -4.04
C VAL A 15 8.01 4.36 -3.05
N ASP A 16 9.22 4.61 -3.54
CA ASP A 16 10.35 5.12 -2.76
C ASP A 16 11.07 6.23 -3.53
N PRO A 17 10.63 7.50 -3.39
CA PRO A 17 11.18 8.61 -4.14
C PRO A 17 12.66 8.91 -3.84
N LYS A 18 13.16 8.49 -2.68
CA LYS A 18 14.55 8.72 -2.24
C LYS A 18 15.51 7.59 -2.61
N VAL A 19 14.99 6.46 -3.10
CA VAL A 19 15.78 5.27 -3.51
C VAL A 19 16.66 4.72 -2.37
N VAL A 20 16.20 4.79 -1.13
CA VAL A 20 16.99 4.42 0.06
C VAL A 20 16.47 3.15 0.73
N GLU A 21 15.14 3.02 0.92
CA GLU A 21 14.56 2.04 1.83
C GLU A 21 14.00 0.80 1.14
N LEU A 22 13.34 0.96 -0.01
CA LEU A 22 12.53 -0.11 -0.61
C LEU A 22 13.18 -0.82 -1.81
N SER A 23 14.27 -0.28 -2.37
CA SER A 23 14.92 -0.87 -3.55
C SER A 23 15.45 -2.28 -3.32
N VAL A 24 15.73 -2.67 -2.09
CA VAL A 24 16.13 -4.03 -1.70
C VAL A 24 15.09 -5.08 -2.10
N TYR A 25 13.81 -4.69 -2.18
CA TYR A 25 12.71 -5.60 -2.55
C TYR A 25 12.58 -5.84 -4.05
N ASN A 26 13.29 -5.09 -4.90
CA ASN A 26 13.24 -5.35 -6.35
C ASN A 26 13.59 -6.81 -6.64
N GLY A 27 12.78 -7.44 -7.49
CA GLY A 27 12.95 -8.84 -7.88
C GLY A 27 12.17 -9.86 -7.07
N ILE A 28 11.52 -9.51 -5.96
CA ILE A 28 10.64 -10.45 -5.25
C ILE A 28 9.38 -10.73 -6.06
N PRO A 29 8.81 -11.94 -5.96
CA PRO A 29 7.64 -12.34 -6.79
C PRO A 29 6.35 -11.59 -6.45
N HIS A 30 6.27 -10.95 -5.29
CA HIS A 30 5.12 -10.16 -4.86
C HIS A 30 5.00 -8.82 -5.61
N LEU A 31 6.11 -8.24 -6.11
CA LEU A 31 6.07 -6.96 -6.82
C LEU A 31 5.42 -7.09 -8.20
N MET A 32 4.46 -6.22 -8.48
CA MET A 32 3.80 -6.12 -9.79
C MET A 32 4.66 -5.36 -10.80
N ILE A 33 5.40 -4.37 -10.33
CA ILE A 33 6.32 -3.52 -11.10
C ILE A 33 7.56 -3.26 -10.24
N PRO A 34 8.70 -2.86 -10.84
CA PRO A 34 9.84 -2.39 -10.06
C PRO A 34 9.45 -1.26 -9.10
N VAL A 35 10.17 -1.13 -8.00
CA VAL A 35 9.95 -0.03 -7.05
C VAL A 35 9.96 1.31 -7.79
N VAL A 36 8.89 2.08 -7.64
CA VAL A 36 8.72 3.38 -8.30
C VAL A 36 9.53 4.43 -7.56
N THR A 37 10.47 5.06 -8.24
CA THR A 37 11.41 6.01 -7.65
C THR A 37 11.19 7.46 -8.10
N ASP A 38 10.43 7.67 -9.17
CA ASP A 38 10.08 8.99 -9.68
C ASP A 38 8.74 9.45 -9.08
N PRO A 39 8.66 10.60 -8.39
CA PRO A 39 7.39 11.09 -7.82
C PRO A 39 6.27 11.30 -8.85
N LYS A 40 6.59 11.67 -10.08
CA LYS A 40 5.59 11.81 -11.17
C LYS A 40 4.98 10.45 -11.55
N LYS A 41 5.83 9.43 -11.66
CA LYS A 41 5.39 8.06 -11.94
C LYS A 41 4.60 7.46 -10.77
N ALA A 42 4.86 7.91 -9.54
CA ALA A 42 4.10 7.52 -8.37
C ALA A 42 2.62 7.94 -8.47
N ALA A 43 2.34 9.15 -8.96
CA ALA A 43 0.97 9.57 -9.25
C ALA A 43 0.31 8.64 -10.29
N GLY A 44 1.04 8.26 -11.32
CA GLY A 44 0.60 7.28 -12.31
C GLY A 44 0.28 5.90 -11.69
N ALA A 45 1.08 5.44 -10.73
CA ALA A 45 0.82 4.18 -10.03
C ALA A 45 -0.46 4.24 -9.19
N LEU A 46 -0.71 5.35 -8.50
CA LEU A 46 -1.96 5.56 -7.75
C LEU A 46 -3.17 5.64 -8.69
N ASN A 47 -3.06 6.31 -9.82
CA ASN A 47 -4.12 6.35 -10.82
C ASN A 47 -4.40 4.98 -11.43
N TRP A 48 -3.36 4.19 -11.68
CA TRP A 48 -3.54 2.79 -12.09
C TRP A 48 -4.34 2.01 -11.05
N ALA A 49 -4.04 2.18 -9.76
CA ALA A 49 -4.75 1.51 -8.68
C ALA A 49 -6.24 1.90 -8.65
N VAL A 50 -6.58 3.16 -8.89
CA VAL A 50 -7.97 3.61 -9.03
C VAL A 50 -8.66 2.91 -10.21
N ALA A 51 -7.99 2.82 -11.36
CA ALA A 51 -8.51 2.12 -12.53
C ALA A 51 -8.71 0.63 -12.26
N GLU A 52 -7.76 -0.02 -11.59
CA GLU A 52 -7.86 -1.44 -11.18
C GLU A 52 -9.01 -1.67 -10.20
N MET A 53 -9.21 -0.78 -9.24
CA MET A 53 -10.35 -0.81 -8.34
C MET A 53 -11.66 -0.78 -9.11
N ASN A 54 -11.81 0.13 -10.06
CA ASN A 54 -13.02 0.24 -10.89
C ASN A 54 -13.23 -1.00 -11.76
N ARG A 55 -12.17 -1.55 -12.36
CA ARG A 55 -12.20 -2.79 -13.11
C ARG A 55 -12.70 -3.96 -12.27
N ARG A 56 -12.22 -4.07 -11.04
CA ARG A 56 -12.65 -5.12 -10.11
C ARG A 56 -14.12 -4.99 -9.74
N TYR A 57 -14.62 -3.78 -9.51
CA TYR A 57 -16.05 -3.56 -9.27
C TYR A 57 -16.93 -3.96 -10.45
N GLN A 58 -16.48 -3.73 -11.68
CA GLN A 58 -17.17 -4.21 -12.87
C GLN A 58 -17.23 -5.74 -12.91
N LEU A 59 -16.12 -6.42 -12.63
CA LEU A 59 -16.08 -7.88 -12.50
C LEU A 59 -17.01 -8.40 -11.40
N PHE A 60 -17.05 -7.73 -10.26
CA PHE A 60 -17.94 -8.10 -9.17
C PHE A 60 -19.42 -8.00 -9.58
N ALA A 61 -19.77 -6.98 -10.33
CA ALA A 61 -21.12 -6.86 -10.88
C ALA A 61 -21.46 -7.98 -11.88
N GLU A 62 -20.53 -8.32 -12.79
CA GLU A 62 -20.72 -9.42 -13.75
C GLU A 62 -20.90 -10.78 -13.06
N TYR A 63 -20.16 -11.03 -11.98
CA TYR A 63 -20.22 -12.26 -11.20
C TYR A 63 -21.25 -12.22 -10.06
N ASN A 64 -21.99 -11.12 -9.92
CA ASN A 64 -22.97 -10.92 -8.87
C ASN A 64 -22.41 -11.15 -7.45
N VAL A 65 -21.25 -10.55 -7.19
CA VAL A 65 -20.56 -10.56 -5.89
C VAL A 65 -20.30 -9.13 -5.42
N ARG A 66 -19.96 -8.95 -4.14
CA ARG A 66 -19.79 -7.64 -3.51
C ARG A 66 -18.34 -7.27 -3.20
N ASP A 67 -17.45 -8.26 -3.11
CA ASP A 67 -16.09 -8.07 -2.67
C ASP A 67 -15.15 -9.10 -3.30
N LEU A 68 -13.86 -8.91 -3.06
CA LEU A 68 -12.80 -9.77 -3.60
C LEU A 68 -12.94 -11.21 -3.11
N LYS A 69 -13.28 -11.40 -1.84
CA LYS A 69 -13.45 -12.76 -1.30
C LYS A 69 -14.57 -13.50 -2.03
N GLY A 70 -15.73 -12.86 -2.16
CA GLY A 70 -16.87 -13.44 -2.89
C GLY A 70 -16.53 -13.75 -4.34
N TYR A 71 -15.79 -12.86 -5.02
CA TYR A 71 -15.32 -13.10 -6.38
C TYR A 71 -14.39 -14.31 -6.45
N ASN A 72 -13.37 -14.38 -5.61
CA ASN A 72 -12.41 -15.48 -5.61
C ASN A 72 -13.06 -16.81 -5.25
N ASP A 73 -13.96 -16.84 -4.28
CA ASP A 73 -14.71 -18.05 -3.92
C ASP A 73 -15.55 -18.56 -5.11
N LYS A 74 -16.18 -17.64 -5.83
CA LYS A 74 -17.00 -17.99 -7.00
C LYS A 74 -16.17 -18.51 -8.16
N VAL A 75 -15.04 -17.89 -8.45
CA VAL A 75 -14.11 -18.29 -9.51
C VAL A 75 -13.50 -19.68 -9.22
N GLU A 76 -13.13 -19.99 -7.97
CA GLU A 76 -12.63 -21.30 -7.58
C GLU A 76 -13.65 -22.44 -7.79
N ASN A 77 -14.92 -22.12 -7.67
CA ASN A 77 -16.02 -23.10 -7.82
C ASN A 77 -16.44 -23.31 -9.27
N ILE A 78 -15.88 -22.58 -10.25
CA ILE A 78 -16.10 -22.83 -11.67
C ILE A 78 -15.32 -24.07 -12.08
N LYS A 79 -16.04 -25.15 -12.39
CA LYS A 79 -15.45 -26.49 -12.66
C LYS A 79 -15.04 -26.72 -14.12
N ASP A 80 -15.25 -25.77 -15.01
CA ASP A 80 -14.86 -25.90 -16.41
C ASP A 80 -13.36 -25.69 -16.56
N ILE A 81 -12.62 -26.79 -16.58
CA ILE A 81 -11.15 -26.80 -16.43
C ILE A 81 -10.44 -26.47 -17.75
N ASP A 82 -11.13 -26.64 -18.89
CA ASP A 82 -10.51 -26.60 -20.23
C ASP A 82 -10.75 -25.27 -20.98
N ASP A 83 -11.41 -24.27 -20.36
CA ASP A 83 -11.60 -22.96 -20.97
C ASP A 83 -10.34 -22.09 -20.80
N PRO A 84 -9.63 -21.74 -21.90
CA PRO A 84 -8.47 -20.85 -21.84
C PRO A 84 -8.83 -19.43 -21.36
N ASN A 85 -10.10 -19.04 -21.39
CA ASN A 85 -10.61 -17.78 -20.89
C ASN A 85 -11.20 -17.85 -19.48
N LYS A 86 -10.96 -18.96 -18.77
CA LYS A 86 -11.43 -19.13 -17.40
C LYS A 86 -10.98 -17.96 -16.52
N ALA A 87 -11.93 -17.36 -15.80
CA ALA A 87 -11.64 -16.32 -14.83
C ALA A 87 -10.64 -16.81 -13.77
N GLN A 88 -9.64 -15.99 -13.49
CA GLN A 88 -8.62 -16.28 -12.49
C GLN A 88 -8.92 -15.56 -11.19
N LYS A 89 -8.51 -16.14 -10.07
CA LYS A 89 -8.52 -15.45 -8.78
C LYS A 89 -7.68 -14.17 -8.86
N LEU A 90 -8.10 -13.17 -8.09
CA LEU A 90 -7.39 -11.90 -7.98
C LEU A 90 -6.70 -11.79 -6.63
N PRO A 91 -5.46 -11.29 -6.59
CA PRO A 91 -4.76 -11.06 -5.33
C PRO A 91 -5.28 -9.81 -4.60
N GLN A 92 -5.06 -9.75 -3.29
CA GLN A 92 -4.99 -8.49 -2.57
C GLN A 92 -3.82 -7.67 -3.15
N ILE A 93 -3.97 -6.36 -3.21
CA ILE A 93 -2.89 -5.44 -3.61
C ILE A 93 -2.63 -4.47 -2.48
N VAL A 94 -1.39 -4.38 -2.03
CA VAL A 94 -0.96 -3.39 -1.03
C VAL A 94 -0.02 -2.40 -1.70
N ILE A 95 -0.37 -1.12 -1.60
CA ILE A 95 0.41 -0.01 -2.17
C ILE A 95 1.09 0.70 -1.01
N ILE A 96 2.41 0.71 -1.02
CA ILE A 96 3.25 1.26 0.05
C ILE A 96 3.98 2.49 -0.49
N VAL A 97 3.77 3.64 0.16
CA VAL A 97 4.47 4.90 -0.13
C VAL A 97 5.38 5.22 1.05
N ASP A 98 6.67 5.24 0.80
CA ASP A 98 7.69 5.47 1.83
C ASP A 98 7.77 6.94 2.29
N GLU A 99 7.59 7.89 1.38
CA GLU A 99 7.55 9.31 1.69
C GLU A 99 6.48 10.04 0.88
N LEU A 100 5.32 10.27 1.52
CA LEU A 100 4.20 10.97 0.90
C LEU A 100 4.52 12.43 0.59
N ALA A 101 5.36 13.09 1.40
CA ALA A 101 5.71 14.49 1.22
C ALA A 101 6.30 14.76 -0.17
N ASP A 102 7.13 13.86 -0.69
CA ASP A 102 7.77 14.03 -1.99
C ASP A 102 6.74 13.97 -3.15
N LEU A 103 5.72 13.16 -3.00
CA LEU A 103 4.61 13.09 -3.96
C LEU A 103 3.74 14.35 -3.92
N MET A 104 3.45 14.83 -2.73
CA MET A 104 2.64 16.03 -2.51
C MET A 104 3.33 17.31 -2.96
N MET A 105 4.66 17.32 -3.05
CA MET A 105 5.43 18.44 -3.61
C MET A 105 5.33 18.53 -5.13
N VAL A 106 5.10 17.42 -5.81
CA VAL A 106 5.13 17.32 -7.28
C VAL A 106 3.73 17.40 -7.88
N ALA A 107 2.78 16.63 -7.34
CA ALA A 107 1.42 16.52 -7.88
C ALA A 107 0.38 16.42 -6.73
N PRO A 108 0.25 17.47 -5.89
CA PRO A 108 -0.56 17.39 -4.68
C PRO A 108 -2.04 17.08 -4.95
N GLY A 109 -2.65 17.74 -5.92
CA GLY A 109 -4.07 17.54 -6.23
C GLY A 109 -4.37 16.14 -6.74
N GLU A 110 -3.58 15.65 -7.68
CA GLU A 110 -3.75 14.32 -8.29
C GLU A 110 -3.50 13.19 -7.27
N VAL A 111 -2.45 13.31 -6.48
CA VAL A 111 -2.09 12.34 -5.44
C VAL A 111 -3.16 12.30 -4.34
N GLU A 112 -3.59 13.46 -3.84
CA GLU A 112 -4.64 13.55 -2.82
C GLU A 112 -5.96 12.95 -3.32
N GLU A 113 -6.40 13.28 -4.53
CA GLU A 113 -7.62 12.72 -5.11
C GLU A 113 -7.57 11.21 -5.21
N ALA A 114 -6.48 10.65 -5.76
CA ALA A 114 -6.31 9.21 -5.90
C ALA A 114 -6.31 8.50 -4.53
N ILE A 115 -5.60 9.04 -3.55
CA ILE A 115 -5.58 8.50 -2.18
C ILE A 115 -6.98 8.50 -1.58
N CYS A 116 -7.72 9.60 -1.69
CA CYS A 116 -9.06 9.70 -1.13
C CYS A 116 -10.02 8.70 -1.78
N ARG A 117 -9.98 8.54 -3.09
CA ARG A 117 -10.82 7.56 -3.80
C ARG A 117 -10.50 6.13 -3.39
N LEU A 118 -9.23 5.77 -3.32
CA LEU A 118 -8.81 4.45 -2.87
C LEU A 118 -9.19 4.21 -1.40
N ALA A 119 -8.95 5.17 -0.52
CA ALA A 119 -9.28 5.03 0.89
C ALA A 119 -10.78 4.86 1.15
N GLN A 120 -11.63 5.50 0.33
CA GLN A 120 -13.08 5.39 0.45
C GLN A 120 -13.64 4.06 -0.07
N LEU A 121 -13.09 3.53 -1.16
CA LEU A 121 -13.76 2.51 -1.96
C LEU A 121 -12.94 1.24 -2.19
N ALA A 122 -11.63 1.24 -1.98
CA ALA A 122 -10.78 0.15 -2.44
C ALA A 122 -10.80 -1.10 -1.56
N ARG A 123 -11.24 -1.01 -0.31
CA ARG A 123 -11.20 -2.12 0.66
C ARG A 123 -11.91 -3.38 0.14
N ALA A 124 -13.15 -3.24 -0.31
CA ALA A 124 -13.92 -4.36 -0.82
C ALA A 124 -13.33 -4.95 -2.12
N ALA A 125 -12.66 -4.11 -2.92
CA ALA A 125 -11.94 -4.53 -4.11
C ALA A 125 -10.58 -5.19 -3.82
N GLY A 126 -10.13 -5.18 -2.58
CA GLY A 126 -8.87 -5.79 -2.15
C GLY A 126 -7.64 -4.95 -2.40
N LEU A 127 -7.76 -3.62 -2.51
CA LEU A 127 -6.63 -2.70 -2.58
C LEU A 127 -6.48 -1.94 -1.27
N HIS A 128 -5.24 -1.84 -0.77
CA HIS A 128 -4.93 -1.25 0.53
C HIS A 128 -3.77 -0.28 0.41
N LEU A 129 -3.83 0.82 1.16
CA LEU A 129 -2.79 1.85 1.20
C LEU A 129 -2.03 1.81 2.52
N VAL A 130 -0.71 1.90 2.42
CA VAL A 130 0.19 2.19 3.54
C VAL A 130 0.98 3.45 3.17
N LEU A 131 0.64 4.57 3.80
CA LEU A 131 1.25 5.86 3.52
C LEU A 131 2.14 6.26 4.70
N ALA A 132 3.40 6.55 4.41
CA ALA A 132 4.36 6.99 5.40
C ALA A 132 4.93 8.36 5.02
N THR A 133 5.30 9.13 6.03
CA THR A 133 6.03 10.39 5.86
C THR A 133 6.88 10.71 7.08
N GLN A 134 8.05 11.31 6.84
CA GLN A 134 8.88 11.92 7.88
C GLN A 134 8.56 13.40 8.09
N ARG A 135 7.61 13.95 7.31
CA ARG A 135 7.21 15.37 7.37
C ARG A 135 5.73 15.48 7.72
N PRO A 136 5.37 15.35 9.01
CA PRO A 136 3.97 15.37 9.45
C PRO A 136 3.41 16.80 9.48
N SER A 137 3.32 17.44 8.32
CA SER A 137 2.72 18.76 8.16
C SER A 137 1.31 18.67 7.60
N VAL A 138 0.51 19.72 7.79
CA VAL A 138 -0.87 19.79 7.26
C VAL A 138 -0.94 19.82 5.74
N ASN A 139 0.14 20.19 5.06
CA ASN A 139 0.23 20.17 3.61
C ASN A 139 0.49 18.77 3.05
N VAL A 140 1.00 17.87 3.85
CA VAL A 140 1.27 16.47 3.50
C VAL A 140 0.16 15.57 3.99
N ILE A 141 -0.15 15.64 5.28
CA ILE A 141 -1.27 14.94 5.92
C ILE A 141 -2.45 15.89 5.93
N THR A 142 -3.10 16.03 4.78
CA THR A 142 -4.19 16.98 4.59
C THR A 142 -5.46 16.57 5.33
N GLY A 143 -6.36 17.52 5.53
CA GLY A 143 -7.66 17.24 6.14
C GLY A 143 -8.48 16.20 5.35
N LEU A 144 -8.37 16.20 4.01
CA LEU A 144 -9.06 15.22 3.17
C LEU A 144 -8.47 13.82 3.34
N ILE A 145 -7.15 13.68 3.37
CA ILE A 145 -6.48 12.40 3.63
C ILE A 145 -6.85 11.90 5.03
N LYS A 146 -6.80 12.76 6.04
CA LYS A 146 -7.16 12.39 7.41
C LYS A 146 -8.61 11.93 7.56
N ALA A 147 -9.52 12.56 6.83
CA ALA A 147 -10.94 12.18 6.84
C ALA A 147 -11.17 10.77 6.26
N ASN A 148 -10.33 10.31 5.36
CA ASN A 148 -10.47 9.06 4.63
C ASN A 148 -9.52 7.94 5.10
N MET A 149 -8.48 8.30 5.87
CA MET A 149 -7.49 7.37 6.43
C MET A 149 -7.57 7.39 7.97
N PRO A 150 -8.55 6.73 8.57
CA PRO A 150 -8.78 6.79 10.01
C PRO A 150 -7.80 5.97 10.84
N SER A 151 -7.17 4.95 10.27
CA SER A 151 -6.16 4.12 10.96
C SER A 151 -4.80 4.77 10.83
N ARG A 152 -4.17 5.05 11.98
CA ARG A 152 -2.91 5.82 12.03
C ARG A 152 -1.92 5.22 12.99
N ILE A 153 -0.65 5.43 12.69
CA ILE A 153 0.47 5.12 13.56
C ILE A 153 1.33 6.37 13.67
N ALA A 154 1.67 6.78 14.88
CA ALA A 154 2.67 7.82 15.11
C ALA A 154 3.88 7.21 15.80
N PHE A 155 5.04 7.33 15.18
CA PHE A 155 6.34 7.15 15.85
C PHE A 155 6.73 8.43 16.58
N SER A 156 7.88 8.42 17.26
CA SER A 156 8.38 9.61 17.95
C SER A 156 8.51 10.80 17.02
N VAL A 157 7.94 11.92 17.43
CA VAL A 157 8.00 13.21 16.71
C VAL A 157 8.63 14.28 17.61
N SER A 158 9.03 15.41 17.01
CA SER A 158 9.75 16.47 17.69
C SER A 158 8.85 17.45 18.47
N SER A 159 7.54 17.47 18.19
CA SER A 159 6.62 18.43 18.82
C SER A 159 5.22 17.86 19.01
N GLY A 160 4.47 18.47 19.94
CA GLY A 160 3.06 18.17 20.11
C GLY A 160 2.21 18.57 18.90
N VAL A 161 2.64 19.57 18.12
CA VAL A 161 1.99 19.96 16.86
C VAL A 161 2.05 18.80 15.86
N ASP A 162 3.22 18.18 15.70
CA ASP A 162 3.38 17.03 14.81
C ASP A 162 2.54 15.84 15.28
N SER A 163 2.49 15.59 16.59
CA SER A 163 1.63 14.56 17.15
C SER A 163 0.15 14.80 16.81
N ARG A 164 -0.34 16.03 17.02
CA ARG A 164 -1.73 16.39 16.69
C ARG A 164 -2.01 16.27 15.20
N THR A 165 -1.06 16.59 14.34
CA THR A 165 -1.22 16.44 12.89
C THR A 165 -1.45 14.97 12.51
N ILE A 166 -0.81 14.02 13.18
CA ILE A 166 -0.93 12.59 12.85
C ILE A 166 -2.14 11.96 13.53
N ILE A 167 -2.26 12.10 14.84
CA ILE A 167 -3.24 11.35 15.66
C ILE A 167 -4.28 12.23 16.38
N ASP A 168 -4.37 13.50 16.02
CA ASP A 168 -5.32 14.46 16.58
C ASP A 168 -5.17 14.74 18.09
N MET A 169 -4.04 14.33 18.69
CA MET A 169 -3.75 14.53 20.11
C MET A 169 -2.25 14.59 20.36
N ASN A 170 -1.86 15.13 21.52
CA ASN A 170 -0.49 15.06 22.00
C ASN A 170 -0.15 13.64 22.44
N GLY A 171 1.14 13.35 22.51
CA GLY A 171 1.66 12.10 23.06
C GLY A 171 2.82 11.50 22.28
N ALA A 172 2.80 11.59 20.95
CA ALA A 172 3.88 11.04 20.12
C ALA A 172 5.23 11.75 20.34
N GLU A 173 5.23 13.01 20.80
CA GLU A 173 6.43 13.76 21.18
C GLU A 173 7.12 13.19 22.44
N LYS A 174 6.43 12.33 23.18
CA LYS A 174 6.94 11.67 24.39
C LYS A 174 7.45 10.25 24.16
N LEU A 175 7.32 9.74 22.94
CA LEU A 175 7.80 8.41 22.59
C LEU A 175 9.33 8.34 22.60
N LEU A 176 9.85 7.14 22.88
CA LEU A 176 11.28 6.92 23.10
C LEU A 176 12.09 6.72 21.80
N GLY A 177 11.40 6.60 20.64
CA GLY A 177 12.07 6.24 19.39
C GLY A 177 12.29 4.73 19.23
N LYS A 178 13.02 4.33 18.20
CA LYS A 178 13.39 2.92 17.95
C LYS A 178 12.19 1.97 17.88
N GLY A 179 11.12 2.40 17.22
CA GLY A 179 9.91 1.59 17.06
C GLY A 179 8.86 1.74 18.14
N ASP A 180 9.10 2.57 19.16
CA ASP A 180 8.07 2.97 20.12
C ASP A 180 7.02 3.81 19.39
N MET A 181 5.75 3.39 19.42
CA MET A 181 4.69 3.99 18.61
C MET A 181 3.39 4.14 19.37
N LEU A 182 2.55 5.06 18.89
CA LEU A 182 1.13 5.11 19.21
C LEU A 182 0.35 4.52 18.03
N PHE A 183 -0.28 3.39 18.28
CA PHE A 183 -1.12 2.67 17.32
C PHE A 183 -2.57 3.07 17.50
N TYR A 184 -3.16 3.69 16.48
CA TYR A 184 -4.49 4.25 16.53
C TYR A 184 -5.34 3.77 15.35
N PRO A 185 -5.80 2.51 15.37
CA PRO A 185 -6.66 1.99 14.31
C PRO A 185 -8.08 2.53 14.40
N ALA A 186 -8.78 2.50 13.27
CA ALA A 186 -10.18 2.88 13.20
C ALA A 186 -11.03 2.10 14.21
N GLY A 187 -11.95 2.80 14.87
CA GLY A 187 -12.81 2.21 15.90
C GLY A 187 -12.25 2.23 17.32
N TYR A 188 -10.97 2.55 17.49
CA TYR A 188 -10.41 2.76 18.83
C TYR A 188 -10.75 4.17 19.33
N GLN A 189 -11.11 4.28 20.59
CA GLN A 189 -11.39 5.58 21.21
C GLN A 189 -10.12 6.35 21.56
N LYS A 190 -9.03 5.64 21.78
CA LYS A 190 -7.71 6.19 22.09
C LYS A 190 -6.61 5.31 21.50
N PRO A 191 -5.43 5.88 21.18
CA PRO A 191 -4.31 5.09 20.73
C PRO A 191 -3.78 4.15 21.82
N VAL A 192 -3.16 3.06 21.37
CA VAL A 192 -2.46 2.10 22.21
C VAL A 192 -0.97 2.24 21.96
N ARG A 193 -0.17 2.30 23.03
CA ARG A 193 1.29 2.31 22.90
C ARG A 193 1.80 0.90 22.60
N VAL A 194 2.56 0.77 21.54
CA VAL A 194 3.10 -0.51 21.05
C VAL A 194 4.60 -0.35 20.79
N GLN A 195 5.38 -1.34 21.15
CA GLN A 195 6.78 -1.43 20.75
C GLN A 195 6.90 -2.24 19.47
N GLY A 196 7.36 -1.61 18.39
CA GLY A 196 7.69 -2.28 17.14
C GLY A 196 8.92 -3.16 17.31
N ALA A 197 8.87 -4.36 16.75
CA ALA A 197 10.03 -5.25 16.72
C ALA A 197 11.11 -4.68 15.79
N PHE A 198 12.37 -4.78 16.23
CA PHE A 198 13.48 -4.42 15.37
C PHE A 198 13.71 -5.53 14.32
N VAL A 199 13.79 -5.13 13.05
CA VAL A 199 14.17 -6.00 11.94
C VAL A 199 15.42 -5.42 11.29
N SER A 200 16.51 -6.19 11.28
CA SER A 200 17.77 -5.74 10.71
C SER A 200 17.77 -5.82 9.17
N ASP A 201 18.65 -5.05 8.53
CA ASP A 201 18.86 -5.11 7.09
C ASP A 201 19.27 -6.52 6.62
N LYS A 202 20.04 -7.23 7.43
CA LYS A 202 20.43 -8.62 7.17
C LYS A 202 19.23 -9.57 7.16
N GLU A 203 18.31 -9.39 8.09
CA GLU A 203 17.06 -10.19 8.14
C GLU A 203 16.17 -9.91 6.93
N VAL A 204 16.02 -8.64 6.56
CA VAL A 204 15.29 -8.24 5.33
C VAL A 204 15.93 -8.87 4.11
N GLN A 205 17.25 -8.74 3.95
CA GLN A 205 17.99 -9.30 2.82
C GLN A 205 17.85 -10.82 2.75
N ALA A 206 17.91 -11.51 3.87
CA ALA A 206 17.75 -12.97 3.92
C ALA A 206 16.36 -13.41 3.43
N VAL A 207 15.30 -12.70 3.81
CA VAL A 207 13.94 -12.99 3.33
C VAL A 207 13.80 -12.71 1.83
N VAL A 208 14.35 -11.59 1.37
CA VAL A 208 14.34 -11.21 -0.05
C VAL A 208 15.09 -12.23 -0.89
N ASP A 209 16.28 -12.64 -0.50
CA ASP A 209 17.08 -13.62 -1.21
C ASP A 209 16.38 -14.98 -1.27
N PHE A 210 15.80 -15.43 -0.15
CA PHE A 210 15.00 -16.65 -0.10
C PHE A 210 13.83 -16.63 -1.11
N LEU A 211 13.10 -15.52 -1.17
CA LEU A 211 11.98 -15.36 -2.09
C LEU A 211 12.42 -15.37 -3.55
N LYS A 212 13.53 -14.71 -3.88
CA LYS A 212 14.07 -14.70 -5.23
C LYS A 212 14.55 -16.09 -5.68
N GLU A 213 15.24 -16.82 -4.81
CA GLU A 213 15.78 -18.14 -5.10
C GLU A 213 14.70 -19.22 -5.27
N ASN A 214 13.61 -19.12 -4.49
CA ASN A 214 12.57 -20.16 -4.45
C ASN A 214 11.34 -19.89 -5.33
N SER A 215 11.29 -18.75 -6.03
CA SER A 215 10.10 -18.36 -6.81
C SER A 215 10.38 -18.02 -8.27
N GLY A 216 11.63 -18.12 -8.71
CA GLY A 216 12.02 -17.70 -10.07
C GLY A 216 12.07 -16.18 -10.28
N GLY A 217 11.91 -15.37 -9.22
CA GLY A 217 11.94 -13.92 -9.27
C GLY A 217 10.60 -13.26 -9.63
N ALA A 218 10.63 -11.95 -9.87
CA ALA A 218 9.47 -11.16 -10.21
C ALA A 218 9.06 -11.35 -11.67
N ALA A 219 7.75 -11.47 -11.90
CA ALA A 219 7.13 -11.36 -13.22
C ALA A 219 6.48 -9.98 -13.34
N TYR A 220 7.26 -8.96 -13.72
CA TYR A 220 6.77 -7.59 -13.83
C TYR A 220 5.76 -7.43 -14.97
N SER A 221 4.70 -6.66 -14.71
CA SER A 221 3.69 -6.34 -15.70
C SER A 221 4.13 -5.18 -16.59
N GLU A 222 4.38 -5.44 -17.86
CA GLU A 222 4.68 -4.39 -18.86
C GLU A 222 3.50 -3.45 -19.07
N GLU A 223 2.28 -3.95 -18.99
CA GLU A 223 1.07 -3.16 -19.14
C GLU A 223 0.95 -2.09 -18.04
N ILE A 224 1.15 -2.50 -16.79
CA ILE A 224 1.13 -1.57 -15.65
C ILE A 224 2.26 -0.56 -15.77
N GLN A 225 3.48 -1.00 -16.14
CA GLN A 225 4.61 -0.09 -16.34
C GLN A 225 4.34 0.96 -17.44
N LYS A 226 3.70 0.56 -18.54
CA LYS A 226 3.31 1.50 -19.60
C LYS A 226 2.32 2.54 -19.10
N GLN A 227 1.30 2.13 -18.36
CA GLN A 227 0.30 3.05 -17.80
C GLN A 227 0.91 4.00 -16.77
N VAL A 228 1.80 3.50 -15.91
CA VAL A 228 2.51 4.30 -14.91
C VAL A 228 3.46 5.31 -15.56
N ASN A 229 4.06 4.97 -16.68
CA ASN A 229 5.04 5.82 -17.39
C ASN A 229 4.40 6.82 -18.36
N SER A 230 3.11 6.69 -18.68
CA SER A 230 2.43 7.53 -19.66
C SER A 230 1.82 8.83 -19.09
N ASN A 231 1.93 9.04 -17.79
CA ASN A 231 1.43 10.23 -17.08
C ASN A 231 2.52 11.25 -16.77
#